data_2d0b18c2dbe028f765325480fc96376e
#
_entry.id   2d0b18c2dbe028f765325480fc96376e
#
_cell.length_a   1.000
_cell.length_b   1.000
_cell.length_c   1.000
_cell.angle_alpha   90.00
_cell.angle_beta   90.00
_cell.angle_gamma   90.00
#
_symmetry.space_group_name_H-M   'P 1'
#
loop_
_entity.id
_entity.type
_entity.pdbx_description
1 polymer ?
#
loop_
_entity_poly.entity_id
_entity_poly.type
_entity_poly.pdbx_seq_one_letter_code
_entity_poly.pdbx_strand_id
1 'polypeptide(L)'
;MRATLFMIHGMWGGPWCWDNFRGFFEARGYHCVAATLPFHDLDPRGAPDRRLGTASLLDYADALDQQIRSLGTTPILVGHSMGGLLAQVLGSRGRAEALVLLAPASPAGIVPVRPSVIRAFWSILTTWGFWRKPIRQTFDEAVYSALHLVPEQDRRRIHDRFGWESGRVAFEMGEWMFDARRASRVDQTRVTCPVLIIAGTEDRMTPPSIVRRVARKYRAVATYREFAGHAHWLVGEPGWEEIAAYVDTWLGSLR
;
A
#
# COMPACT_ATOMS: atom_id res chain seq x y z
N MET A 1 26.06 1.75 7.47
CA MET A 1 24.59 1.64 7.44
C MET A 1 24.17 1.17 6.05
N ARG A 2 23.29 0.17 5.96
CA ARG A 2 22.63 -0.16 4.69
C ARG A 2 21.68 0.98 4.28
N ALA A 3 21.04 0.87 3.12
CA ALA A 3 20.10 1.90 2.61
C ALA A 3 18.96 2.23 3.59
N THR A 4 18.33 3.37 3.39
CA THR A 4 17.09 3.75 4.08
C THR A 4 15.90 3.11 3.39
N LEU A 5 15.06 2.40 4.16
CA LEU A 5 13.76 1.88 3.73
C LEU A 5 12.68 2.85 4.19
N PHE A 6 12.00 3.49 3.27
CA PHE A 6 10.87 4.37 3.55
C PHE A 6 9.58 3.60 3.27
N MET A 7 8.84 3.27 4.33
CA MET A 7 7.73 2.32 4.32
C MET A 7 6.39 3.04 4.32
N ILE A 8 5.54 2.79 3.31
CA ILE A 8 4.27 3.48 3.09
C ILE A 8 3.12 2.48 3.24
N HIS A 9 2.28 2.68 4.25
CA HIS A 9 1.16 1.79 4.57
C HIS A 9 0.00 1.89 3.57
N GLY A 10 -0.89 0.89 3.57
CA GLY A 10 -2.12 0.85 2.80
C GLY A 10 -3.27 1.64 3.44
N MET A 11 -4.45 1.57 2.81
CA MET A 11 -5.68 2.15 3.34
C MET A 11 -5.95 1.66 4.76
N TRP A 12 -6.54 2.52 5.59
CA TRP A 12 -6.88 2.26 7.00
C TRP A 12 -5.69 1.95 7.92
N GLY A 13 -4.49 1.79 7.37
CA GLY A 13 -3.29 1.49 8.13
C GLY A 13 -2.69 2.69 8.83
N GLY A 14 -1.49 2.49 9.35
CA GLY A 14 -0.63 3.50 9.95
C GLY A 14 0.81 2.98 10.00
N PRO A 15 1.76 3.73 10.57
CA PRO A 15 3.16 3.30 10.72
C PRO A 15 3.31 1.92 11.37
N TRP A 16 2.40 1.57 12.27
CA TRP A 16 2.36 0.31 13.01
C TRP A 16 2.24 -0.94 12.11
N CYS A 17 1.71 -0.80 10.90
CA CYS A 17 1.62 -1.92 9.94
C CYS A 17 3.00 -2.50 9.63
N TRP A 18 4.04 -1.72 9.84
CA TRP A 18 5.41 -2.07 9.52
C TRP A 18 6.22 -2.61 10.70
N ASP A 19 5.63 -2.77 11.89
CA ASP A 19 6.37 -3.17 13.10
C ASP A 19 7.21 -4.44 12.87
N ASN A 20 6.64 -5.47 12.23
CA ASN A 20 7.34 -6.70 11.88
C ASN A 20 8.50 -6.48 10.90
N PHE A 21 8.22 -5.80 9.79
CA PHE A 21 9.22 -5.52 8.76
C PHE A 21 10.33 -4.62 9.29
N ARG A 22 10.00 -3.60 10.09
CA ARG A 22 11.00 -2.76 10.74
C ARG A 22 11.96 -3.57 11.58
N GLY A 23 11.44 -4.38 12.50
CA GLY A 23 12.28 -5.23 13.35
C GLY A 23 13.18 -6.16 12.54
N PHE A 24 12.64 -6.75 11.46
CA PHE A 24 13.40 -7.63 10.58
C PHE A 24 14.53 -6.92 9.84
N PHE A 25 14.28 -5.73 9.28
CA PHE A 25 15.26 -5.01 8.48
C PHE A 25 16.25 -4.21 9.33
N GLU A 26 15.83 -3.63 10.46
CA GLU A 26 16.70 -2.95 11.41
C GLU A 26 17.76 -3.91 11.98
N ALA A 27 17.36 -5.15 12.31
CA ALA A 27 18.29 -6.21 12.73
C ALA A 27 19.34 -6.57 11.66
N ARG A 28 19.10 -6.20 10.40
CA ARG A 28 20.00 -6.40 9.25
C ARG A 28 20.76 -5.14 8.85
N GLY A 29 20.67 -4.07 9.64
CA GLY A 29 21.42 -2.83 9.47
C GLY A 29 20.82 -1.84 8.48
N TYR A 30 19.55 -1.99 8.08
CA TYR A 30 18.82 -0.96 7.33
C TYR A 30 18.34 0.14 8.29
N HIS A 31 18.21 1.35 7.77
CA HIS A 31 17.50 2.42 8.46
C HIS A 31 16.04 2.41 8.00
N CYS A 32 15.09 2.14 8.91
CA CYS A 32 13.68 2.01 8.57
C CYS A 32 12.89 3.24 9.04
N VAL A 33 12.15 3.86 8.11
CA VAL A 33 11.27 4.99 8.37
C VAL A 33 9.86 4.59 7.94
N ALA A 34 8.97 4.36 8.90
CA ALA A 34 7.56 4.13 8.63
C ALA A 34 6.84 5.48 8.51
N ALA A 35 6.38 5.78 7.31
CA ALA A 35 5.71 7.05 7.01
C ALA A 35 4.33 7.15 7.67
N THR A 36 3.97 8.36 8.07
CA THR A 36 2.60 8.70 8.48
C THR A 36 1.93 9.49 7.36
N LEU A 37 0.79 9.01 6.87
CA LEU A 37 -0.04 9.75 5.93
C LEU A 37 -0.82 10.86 6.65
N PRO A 38 -1.20 11.94 5.97
CA PRO A 38 -2.05 12.98 6.56
C PRO A 38 -3.31 12.39 7.19
N PHE A 39 -3.62 12.79 8.43
CA PHE A 39 -4.76 12.33 9.25
C PHE A 39 -4.72 10.86 9.73
N HIS A 40 -3.59 10.13 9.52
CA HIS A 40 -3.44 8.73 9.97
C HIS A 40 -2.66 8.60 11.29
N ASP A 41 -2.43 9.71 11.97
CA ASP A 41 -1.85 9.83 13.32
C ASP A 41 -2.90 9.95 14.43
N LEU A 42 -4.18 9.95 14.06
CA LEU A 42 -5.30 10.08 14.99
C LEU A 42 -5.68 8.73 15.63
N ASP A 43 -6.33 8.79 16.79
CA ASP A 43 -6.87 7.58 17.43
C ASP A 43 -7.86 6.88 16.48
N PRO A 44 -7.60 5.63 16.07
CA PRO A 44 -8.47 4.91 15.15
C PRO A 44 -9.90 4.67 15.69
N ARG A 45 -10.10 4.77 17.01
CA ARG A 45 -11.40 4.64 17.66
C ARG A 45 -12.13 5.99 17.80
N GLY A 46 -11.43 7.09 17.57
CA GLY A 46 -11.97 8.44 17.63
C GLY A 46 -12.82 8.79 16.41
N ALA A 47 -13.50 9.94 16.49
CA ALA A 47 -14.16 10.52 15.34
C ALA A 47 -13.11 10.96 14.29
N PRO A 48 -13.32 10.67 12.99
CA PRO A 48 -12.38 11.09 11.96
C PRO A 48 -12.37 12.62 11.79
N ASP A 49 -11.22 13.16 11.41
CA ASP A 49 -11.20 14.53 10.88
C ASP A 49 -11.99 14.57 9.55
N ARG A 50 -12.96 15.49 9.47
CA ARG A 50 -13.80 15.62 8.27
C ARG A 50 -13.02 15.95 7.01
N ARG A 51 -11.87 16.62 7.14
CA ARG A 51 -10.97 16.96 6.03
C ARG A 51 -10.39 15.72 5.36
N LEU A 52 -10.21 14.63 6.12
CA LEU A 52 -9.77 13.34 5.56
C LEU A 52 -10.66 12.89 4.41
N GLY A 53 -11.98 13.04 4.50
CA GLY A 53 -12.92 12.55 3.48
C GLY A 53 -12.71 13.12 2.09
N THR A 54 -12.02 14.25 1.97
CA THR A 54 -11.71 14.94 0.70
C THR A 54 -10.22 15.01 0.38
N ALA A 55 -9.35 14.49 1.25
CA ALA A 55 -7.92 14.37 0.97
C ALA A 55 -7.69 13.50 -0.26
N SER A 56 -6.87 13.96 -1.19
CA SER A 56 -6.56 13.28 -2.45
C SER A 56 -5.32 12.39 -2.32
N LEU A 57 -5.20 11.41 -3.19
CA LEU A 57 -3.97 10.63 -3.37
C LEU A 57 -2.76 11.54 -3.68
N LEU A 58 -2.99 12.67 -4.37
CA LEU A 58 -1.95 13.66 -4.64
C LEU A 58 -1.51 14.37 -3.36
N ASP A 59 -2.43 14.70 -2.47
CA ASP A 59 -2.09 15.34 -1.19
C ASP A 59 -1.23 14.39 -0.33
N TYR A 60 -1.52 13.09 -0.36
CA TYR A 60 -0.70 12.07 0.29
C TYR A 60 0.69 11.98 -0.35
N ALA A 61 0.75 11.94 -1.68
CA ALA A 61 2.02 11.87 -2.39
C ALA A 61 2.90 13.11 -2.14
N ASP A 62 2.30 14.30 -2.02
CA ASP A 62 3.03 15.55 -1.76
C ASP A 62 3.54 15.59 -0.31
N ALA A 63 2.75 15.14 0.66
CA ALA A 63 3.19 15.02 2.05
C ALA A 63 4.34 14.01 2.21
N LEU A 64 4.26 12.87 1.52
CA LEU A 64 5.33 11.88 1.49
C LEU A 64 6.60 12.40 0.78
N ASP A 65 6.45 13.16 -0.30
CA ASP A 65 7.58 13.78 -1.00
C ASP A 65 8.35 14.73 -0.07
N GLN A 66 7.64 15.50 0.75
CA GLN A 66 8.26 16.36 1.76
C GLN A 66 9.01 15.55 2.82
N GLN A 67 8.41 14.47 3.34
CA GLN A 67 9.09 13.57 4.30
C GLN A 67 10.34 12.95 3.69
N ILE A 68 10.30 12.47 2.45
CA ILE A 68 11.46 11.89 1.75
C ILE A 68 12.57 12.93 1.58
N ARG A 69 12.23 14.15 1.18
CA ARG A 69 13.23 15.23 1.04
C ARG A 69 13.95 15.54 2.35
N SER A 70 13.26 15.42 3.48
CA SER A 70 13.86 15.66 4.79
C SER A 70 14.86 14.59 5.23
N LEU A 71 14.89 13.42 4.57
CA LEU A 71 15.87 12.35 4.87
C LEU A 71 17.30 12.72 4.44
N GLY A 72 17.47 13.65 3.51
CA GLY A 72 18.77 14.01 2.94
C GLY A 72 19.41 12.94 2.05
N THR A 73 18.73 11.80 1.84
CA THR A 73 19.17 10.69 0.99
C THR A 73 17.97 10.17 0.18
N THR A 74 18.24 9.58 -1.00
CA THR A 74 17.19 8.90 -1.78
C THR A 74 16.94 7.53 -1.17
N PRO A 75 15.73 7.23 -0.66
CA PRO A 75 15.44 5.96 -0.02
C PRO A 75 15.01 4.88 -1.03
N ILE A 76 14.99 3.64 -0.57
CA ILE A 76 14.20 2.57 -1.17
C ILE A 76 12.76 2.73 -0.65
N LEU A 77 11.77 2.84 -1.54
CA LEU A 77 10.37 2.92 -1.15
C LEU A 77 9.77 1.53 -1.03
N VAL A 78 9.23 1.22 0.14
CA VAL A 78 8.50 -0.03 0.39
C VAL A 78 7.04 0.31 0.60
N GLY A 79 6.16 -0.06 -0.33
CA GLY A 79 4.76 0.31 -0.27
C GLY A 79 3.83 -0.90 -0.25
N HIS A 80 2.86 -0.92 0.67
CA HIS A 80 1.82 -1.94 0.74
C HIS A 80 0.49 -1.39 0.24
N SER A 81 -0.21 -2.12 -0.62
CA SER A 81 -1.55 -1.78 -1.11
C SER A 81 -1.62 -0.37 -1.73
N MET A 82 -2.43 0.56 -1.21
CA MET A 82 -2.44 1.98 -1.59
C MET A 82 -1.03 2.61 -1.45
N GLY A 83 -0.28 2.27 -0.40
CA GLY A 83 1.11 2.70 -0.25
C GLY A 83 2.00 2.23 -1.41
N GLY A 84 1.71 1.08 -2.00
CA GLY A 84 2.36 0.60 -3.22
C GLY A 84 2.03 1.45 -4.45
N LEU A 85 0.83 2.02 -4.55
CA LEU A 85 0.50 2.99 -5.59
C LEU A 85 1.18 4.34 -5.34
N LEU A 86 1.21 4.81 -4.08
CA LEU A 86 1.94 6.02 -3.71
C LEU A 86 3.44 5.89 -4.00
N ALA A 87 4.04 4.73 -3.72
CA ALA A 87 5.43 4.44 -4.07
C ALA A 87 5.67 4.50 -5.59
N GLN A 88 4.73 4.02 -6.42
CA GLN A 88 4.80 4.15 -7.88
C GLN A 88 4.74 5.62 -8.33
N VAL A 89 3.84 6.42 -7.74
CA VAL A 89 3.74 7.86 -8.01
C VAL A 89 5.05 8.58 -7.67
N LEU A 90 5.59 8.31 -6.47
CA LEU A 90 6.86 8.91 -6.00
C LEU A 90 8.07 8.43 -6.82
N GLY A 91 8.10 7.14 -7.21
CA GLY A 91 9.10 6.60 -8.13
C GLY A 91 9.11 7.33 -9.47
N SER A 92 7.92 7.63 -10.04
CA SER A 92 7.81 8.41 -11.28
C SER A 92 8.24 9.89 -11.12
N ARG A 93 8.31 10.38 -9.87
CA ARG A 93 8.86 11.69 -9.52
C ARG A 93 10.37 11.65 -9.25
N GLY A 94 11.03 10.50 -9.40
CA GLY A 94 12.47 10.31 -9.13
C GLY A 94 12.83 10.32 -7.65
N ARG A 95 11.92 9.83 -6.77
CA ARG A 95 12.13 9.83 -5.31
C ARG A 95 12.56 8.48 -4.74
N ALA A 96 12.99 7.56 -5.57
CA ALA A 96 13.34 6.21 -5.14
C ALA A 96 14.63 5.70 -5.78
N GLU A 97 15.48 5.06 -4.98
CA GLU A 97 16.61 4.24 -5.44
C GLU A 97 16.11 2.88 -5.97
N ALA A 98 15.08 2.31 -5.33
CA ALA A 98 14.36 1.11 -5.76
C ALA A 98 12.92 1.15 -5.21
N LEU A 99 12.02 0.37 -5.81
CA LEU A 99 10.65 0.18 -5.34
C LEU A 99 10.44 -1.27 -4.90
N VAL A 100 9.85 -1.46 -3.72
CA VAL A 100 9.32 -2.74 -3.24
C VAL A 100 7.81 -2.57 -3.06
N LEU A 101 7.03 -3.23 -3.91
CA LEU A 101 5.58 -3.09 -3.99
C LEU A 101 4.92 -4.38 -3.50
N LEU A 102 4.38 -4.35 -2.29
CA LEU A 102 3.70 -5.48 -1.64
C LEU A 102 2.18 -5.37 -1.90
N ALA A 103 1.62 -6.31 -2.65
CA ALA A 103 0.20 -6.32 -3.01
C ALA A 103 -0.32 -4.92 -3.49
N PRO A 104 0.39 -4.24 -4.43
CA PRO A 104 0.14 -2.83 -4.73
C PRO A 104 -1.24 -2.60 -5.33
N ALA A 105 -1.89 -1.51 -4.95
CA ALA A 105 -3.02 -0.98 -5.69
C ALA A 105 -2.59 -0.57 -7.10
N SER A 106 -3.49 -0.76 -8.07
CA SER A 106 -3.20 -0.52 -9.47
C SER A 106 -3.26 0.98 -9.82
N PRO A 107 -2.34 1.48 -10.66
CA PRO A 107 -2.46 2.82 -11.22
C PRO A 107 -3.58 2.90 -12.25
N ALA A 108 -4.02 4.11 -12.57
CA ALA A 108 -4.97 4.39 -13.65
C ALA A 108 -4.57 3.67 -14.96
N GLY A 109 -5.58 3.17 -15.69
CA GLY A 109 -5.39 2.31 -16.87
C GLY A 109 -5.46 0.80 -16.56
N ILE A 110 -5.54 0.41 -15.28
CA ILE A 110 -5.83 -0.96 -14.86
C ILE A 110 -7.12 -0.94 -14.06
N VAL A 111 -8.19 -1.53 -14.61
CA VAL A 111 -9.48 -1.63 -13.92
C VAL A 111 -9.34 -2.63 -12.77
N PRO A 112 -9.52 -2.21 -11.49
CA PRO A 112 -9.34 -3.08 -10.33
C PRO A 112 -10.58 -3.93 -10.02
N VAL A 113 -11.65 -3.77 -10.76
CA VAL A 113 -12.95 -4.39 -10.47
C VAL A 113 -12.91 -5.91 -10.62
N ARG A 114 -13.18 -6.61 -9.51
CA ARG A 114 -13.38 -8.05 -9.41
C ARG A 114 -14.49 -8.31 -8.37
N PRO A 115 -15.22 -9.43 -8.43
CA PRO A 115 -16.25 -9.74 -7.44
C PRO A 115 -15.73 -9.68 -5.99
N SER A 116 -14.50 -10.16 -5.75
CA SER A 116 -13.86 -10.09 -4.44
C SER A 116 -13.62 -8.66 -3.97
N VAL A 117 -13.17 -7.78 -4.86
CA VAL A 117 -12.94 -6.36 -4.57
C VAL A 117 -14.26 -5.65 -4.28
N ILE A 118 -15.30 -5.89 -5.08
CA ILE A 118 -16.63 -5.31 -4.83
C ILE A 118 -17.13 -5.72 -3.44
N ARG A 119 -16.98 -6.99 -3.07
CA ARG A 119 -17.39 -7.49 -1.74
C ARG A 119 -16.55 -6.84 -0.62
N ALA A 120 -15.26 -6.64 -0.84
CA ALA A 120 -14.36 -6.01 0.13
C ALA A 120 -14.71 -4.54 0.43
N PHE A 121 -15.35 -3.86 -0.50
CA PHE A 121 -15.73 -2.44 -0.40
C PHE A 121 -17.24 -2.23 -0.39
N TRP A 122 -18.04 -3.26 -0.13
CA TRP A 122 -19.50 -3.22 -0.31
C TRP A 122 -20.18 -2.11 0.49
N SER A 123 -19.90 -2.00 1.79
CA SER A 123 -20.49 -0.97 2.66
C SER A 123 -20.12 0.44 2.20
N ILE A 124 -18.91 0.61 1.66
CA ILE A 124 -18.40 1.88 1.15
C ILE A 124 -19.11 2.23 -0.16
N LEU A 125 -19.14 1.30 -1.12
CA LEU A 125 -19.72 1.52 -2.45
C LEU A 125 -21.24 1.78 -2.40
N THR A 126 -21.94 1.21 -1.41
CA THR A 126 -23.38 1.44 -1.18
C THR A 126 -23.67 2.72 -0.39
N THR A 127 -22.65 3.39 0.16
CA THR A 127 -22.80 4.65 0.88
C THR A 127 -22.78 5.83 -0.09
N TRP A 128 -23.96 6.49 -0.30
CA TRP A 128 -24.02 7.65 -1.18
C TRP A 128 -23.07 8.76 -0.74
N GLY A 129 -22.29 9.29 -1.68
CA GLY A 129 -21.35 10.38 -1.44
C GLY A 129 -20.10 9.96 -0.66
N PHE A 130 -19.77 8.64 -0.64
CA PHE A 130 -18.58 8.13 0.05
C PHE A 130 -17.31 8.92 -0.35
N TRP A 131 -17.20 9.37 -1.59
CA TRP A 131 -16.05 10.13 -2.12
C TRP A 131 -15.83 11.53 -1.51
N ARG A 132 -16.67 11.92 -0.52
CA ARG A 132 -16.54 13.16 0.26
C ARG A 132 -16.57 12.90 1.77
N LYS A 133 -16.44 11.65 2.16
CA LYS A 133 -16.55 11.24 3.57
C LYS A 133 -15.32 10.44 3.99
N PRO A 134 -14.91 10.51 5.26
CA PRO A 134 -14.06 9.47 5.82
C PRO A 134 -14.79 8.12 5.74
N ILE A 135 -14.06 7.08 5.35
CA ILE A 135 -14.59 5.72 5.18
C ILE A 135 -13.80 4.73 6.04
N ARG A 136 -14.45 3.66 6.45
CA ARG A 136 -13.82 2.55 7.18
C ARG A 136 -14.49 1.25 6.79
N GLN A 137 -13.71 0.17 6.65
CA GLN A 137 -14.27 -1.17 6.47
C GLN A 137 -14.94 -1.67 7.74
N THR A 138 -16.02 -2.42 7.60
CA THR A 138 -16.56 -3.24 8.69
C THR A 138 -15.57 -4.34 9.05
N PHE A 139 -15.73 -4.91 10.25
CA PHE A 139 -14.89 -6.03 10.67
C PHE A 139 -14.98 -7.23 9.70
N ASP A 140 -16.19 -7.57 9.26
CA ASP A 140 -16.41 -8.70 8.35
C ASP A 140 -15.79 -8.46 6.97
N GLU A 141 -15.86 -7.23 6.46
CA GLU A 141 -15.17 -6.85 5.22
C GLU A 141 -13.65 -6.92 5.36
N ALA A 142 -13.09 -6.44 6.46
CA ALA A 142 -11.67 -6.52 6.72
C ALA A 142 -11.18 -7.96 6.88
N VAL A 143 -11.96 -8.81 7.60
CA VAL A 143 -11.66 -10.24 7.70
C VAL A 143 -11.74 -10.89 6.33
N TYR A 144 -12.79 -10.65 5.56
CA TYR A 144 -12.94 -11.23 4.23
C TYR A 144 -11.79 -10.82 3.29
N SER A 145 -11.41 -9.55 3.29
CA SER A 145 -10.52 -8.98 2.29
C SER A 145 -9.04 -9.14 2.61
N ALA A 146 -8.65 -8.83 3.84
CA ALA A 146 -7.24 -8.70 4.22
C ALA A 146 -6.80 -9.68 5.33
N LEU A 147 -7.71 -10.04 6.25
CA LEU A 147 -7.32 -10.75 7.47
C LEU A 147 -7.75 -12.22 7.50
N HIS A 148 -8.23 -12.81 6.40
CA HIS A 148 -8.77 -14.17 6.42
C HIS A 148 -7.73 -15.27 6.67
N LEU A 149 -6.44 -15.01 6.41
CA LEU A 149 -5.33 -15.90 6.75
C LEU A 149 -4.65 -15.56 8.08
N VAL A 150 -5.04 -14.45 8.72
CA VAL A 150 -4.60 -14.12 10.07
C VAL A 150 -5.34 -15.04 11.06
N PRO A 151 -4.68 -15.58 12.12
CA PRO A 151 -5.33 -16.35 13.17
C PRO A 151 -6.53 -15.61 13.77
N GLU A 152 -7.63 -16.32 14.02
CA GLU A 152 -8.91 -15.72 14.41
C GLU A 152 -8.79 -14.83 15.66
N GLN A 153 -8.04 -15.27 16.65
CA GLN A 153 -7.80 -14.54 17.89
C GLN A 153 -7.09 -13.19 17.70
N ASP A 154 -6.38 -13.01 16.58
CA ASP A 154 -5.62 -11.77 16.29
C ASP A 154 -6.39 -10.78 15.42
N ARG A 155 -7.40 -11.24 14.67
CA ARG A 155 -8.13 -10.42 13.69
C ARG A 155 -8.75 -9.17 14.29
N ARG A 156 -9.41 -9.33 15.47
CA ARG A 156 -10.05 -8.21 16.17
C ARG A 156 -9.01 -7.19 16.62
N ARG A 157 -7.91 -7.62 17.20
CA ARG A 157 -6.81 -6.77 17.67
C ARG A 157 -6.20 -5.95 16.52
N ILE A 158 -6.04 -6.56 15.34
CA ILE A 158 -5.52 -5.86 14.16
C ILE A 158 -6.56 -4.87 13.61
N HIS A 159 -7.81 -5.30 13.46
CA HIS A 159 -8.89 -4.43 12.95
C HIS A 159 -9.13 -3.21 13.86
N ASP A 160 -9.00 -3.34 15.18
CA ASP A 160 -9.17 -2.24 16.12
C ASP A 160 -8.09 -1.15 15.96
N ARG A 161 -6.95 -1.48 15.32
CA ARG A 161 -5.90 -0.53 14.96
C ARG A 161 -6.12 0.11 13.58
N PHE A 162 -7.02 -0.43 12.75
CA PHE A 162 -7.38 0.21 11.48
C PHE A 162 -8.11 1.53 11.74
N GLY A 163 -7.62 2.59 11.11
CA GLY A 163 -8.18 3.92 11.22
C GLY A 163 -9.24 4.21 10.16
N TRP A 164 -9.48 5.47 9.94
CA TRP A 164 -10.30 6.00 8.86
C TRP A 164 -9.45 6.27 7.63
N GLU A 165 -10.08 6.24 6.46
CA GLU A 165 -9.45 6.54 5.19
C GLU A 165 -10.26 7.56 4.39
N SER A 166 -9.62 8.21 3.43
CA SER A 166 -10.28 9.13 2.52
C SER A 166 -11.17 8.41 1.51
N GLY A 167 -12.45 8.75 1.49
CA GLY A 167 -13.35 8.30 0.43
C GLY A 167 -12.96 8.89 -0.94
N ARG A 168 -12.33 10.06 -0.96
CA ARG A 168 -11.77 10.64 -2.17
C ARG A 168 -10.66 9.78 -2.75
N VAL A 169 -9.74 9.29 -1.93
CA VAL A 169 -8.67 8.38 -2.35
C VAL A 169 -9.26 7.08 -2.89
N ALA A 170 -10.28 6.50 -2.22
CA ALA A 170 -10.95 5.30 -2.71
C ALA A 170 -11.56 5.51 -4.10
N PHE A 171 -12.21 6.65 -4.31
CA PHE A 171 -12.77 7.04 -5.62
C PHE A 171 -11.67 7.21 -6.68
N GLU A 172 -10.59 7.92 -6.38
CA GLU A 172 -9.46 8.15 -7.28
C GLU A 172 -8.75 6.87 -7.71
N MET A 173 -8.78 5.82 -6.88
CA MET A 173 -8.22 4.50 -7.21
C MET A 173 -9.23 3.61 -7.95
N GLY A 174 -10.47 3.53 -7.46
CA GLY A 174 -11.50 2.63 -8.00
C GLY A 174 -12.13 3.16 -9.27
N GLU A 175 -12.52 4.42 -9.26
CA GLU A 175 -13.29 5.12 -10.29
C GLU A 175 -12.41 6.10 -11.09
N TRP A 176 -11.13 5.80 -11.23
CA TRP A 176 -10.11 6.67 -11.84
C TRP A 176 -10.51 7.25 -13.20
N MET A 177 -11.39 6.60 -13.96
CA MET A 177 -11.91 7.07 -15.24
C MET A 177 -12.72 8.38 -15.13
N PHE A 178 -13.33 8.59 -13.95
CA PHE A 178 -14.12 9.79 -13.64
C PHE A 178 -13.33 10.83 -12.83
N ASP A 179 -12.06 10.55 -12.49
CA ASP A 179 -11.20 11.49 -11.79
C ASP A 179 -10.53 12.46 -12.76
N ALA A 180 -11.05 13.70 -12.84
CA ALA A 180 -10.49 14.75 -13.67
C ALA A 180 -9.05 15.13 -13.31
N ARG A 181 -8.63 14.93 -12.04
CA ARG A 181 -7.26 15.21 -11.55
C ARG A 181 -6.28 14.12 -11.95
N ARG A 182 -6.79 12.93 -12.34
CA ARG A 182 -5.98 11.75 -12.68
C ARG A 182 -4.98 11.39 -11.58
N ALA A 183 -5.42 11.44 -10.31
CA ALA A 183 -4.56 11.33 -9.13
C ALA A 183 -3.83 10.00 -9.03
N SER A 184 -4.45 8.89 -9.49
CA SER A 184 -3.85 7.56 -9.53
C SER A 184 -3.02 7.27 -10.80
N ARG A 185 -2.83 8.28 -11.68
CA ARG A 185 -2.00 8.11 -12.89
C ARG A 185 -0.53 8.06 -12.53
N VAL A 186 0.17 7.07 -13.06
CA VAL A 186 1.63 6.94 -12.96
C VAL A 186 2.23 6.97 -14.36
N ASP A 187 3.27 7.76 -14.57
CA ASP A 187 4.10 7.70 -15.76
C ASP A 187 5.21 6.66 -15.54
N GLN A 188 4.95 5.42 -15.98
CA GLN A 188 5.87 4.31 -15.77
C GLN A 188 7.21 4.49 -16.51
N THR A 189 7.24 5.28 -17.57
CA THR A 189 8.46 5.53 -18.37
C THR A 189 9.50 6.31 -17.58
N ARG A 190 9.05 7.03 -16.54
CA ARG A 190 9.90 7.78 -15.62
C ARG A 190 10.39 6.95 -14.43
N VAL A 191 9.90 5.73 -14.25
CA VAL A 191 10.40 4.79 -13.23
C VAL A 191 11.53 3.99 -13.84
N THR A 192 12.75 4.45 -13.62
CA THR A 192 13.98 3.85 -14.16
C THR A 192 14.73 2.99 -13.14
N CYS A 193 14.39 3.09 -11.87
CA CYS A 193 14.97 2.29 -10.81
C CYS A 193 14.42 0.85 -10.80
N PRO A 194 15.14 -0.13 -10.18
CA PRO A 194 14.65 -1.48 -9.99
C PRO A 194 13.32 -1.53 -9.24
N VAL A 195 12.41 -2.41 -9.65
CA VAL A 195 11.08 -2.57 -9.04
C VAL A 195 10.83 -4.04 -8.68
N LEU A 196 10.66 -4.34 -7.40
CA LEU A 196 10.15 -5.63 -6.94
C LEU A 196 8.65 -5.52 -6.72
N ILE A 197 7.89 -6.48 -7.26
CA ILE A 197 6.43 -6.53 -7.12
C ILE A 197 6.04 -7.90 -6.57
N ILE A 198 5.36 -7.91 -5.44
CA ILE A 198 4.94 -9.13 -4.74
C ILE A 198 3.41 -9.18 -4.67
N ALA A 199 2.85 -10.37 -4.92
CA ALA A 199 1.43 -10.67 -4.74
C ALA A 199 1.24 -11.92 -3.88
N GLY A 200 0.21 -11.94 -3.05
CA GLY A 200 -0.29 -13.15 -2.40
C GLY A 200 -1.30 -13.86 -3.30
N THR A 201 -1.24 -15.20 -3.40
CA THR A 201 -2.17 -15.96 -4.28
C THR A 201 -3.62 -15.91 -3.81
N GLU A 202 -3.84 -15.70 -2.50
CA GLU A 202 -5.15 -15.64 -1.85
C GLU A 202 -5.66 -14.20 -1.67
N ASP A 203 -4.97 -13.21 -2.27
CA ASP A 203 -5.34 -11.80 -2.12
C ASP A 203 -6.69 -11.49 -2.81
N ARG A 204 -7.63 -10.99 -2.02
CA ARG A 204 -9.00 -10.63 -2.44
C ARG A 204 -9.18 -9.14 -2.72
N MET A 205 -8.22 -8.28 -2.32
CA MET A 205 -8.23 -6.84 -2.56
C MET A 205 -7.45 -6.45 -3.81
N THR A 206 -6.23 -6.96 -3.94
CA THR A 206 -5.39 -6.78 -5.13
C THR A 206 -5.00 -8.15 -5.70
N PRO A 207 -5.96 -8.89 -6.28
CA PRO A 207 -5.70 -10.25 -6.75
C PRO A 207 -4.51 -10.34 -7.69
N PRO A 208 -3.78 -11.49 -7.74
CA PRO A 208 -2.61 -11.67 -8.60
C PRO A 208 -2.85 -11.28 -10.06
N SER A 209 -4.08 -11.50 -10.57
CA SER A 209 -4.45 -11.10 -11.93
C SER A 209 -4.37 -9.58 -12.18
N ILE A 210 -4.55 -8.76 -11.14
CA ILE A 210 -4.38 -7.31 -11.17
C ILE A 210 -2.91 -6.95 -11.00
N VAL A 211 -2.23 -7.52 -9.99
CA VAL A 211 -0.82 -7.22 -9.70
C VAL A 211 0.09 -7.61 -10.87
N ARG A 212 -0.18 -8.73 -11.57
CA ARG A 212 0.53 -9.08 -12.83
C ARG A 212 0.41 -7.98 -13.90
N ARG A 213 -0.75 -7.30 -13.98
CA ARG A 213 -0.93 -6.19 -14.92
C ARG A 213 -0.12 -4.97 -14.50
N VAL A 214 0.02 -4.72 -13.19
CA VAL A 214 0.95 -3.70 -12.68
C VAL A 214 2.38 -4.06 -13.06
N ALA A 215 2.82 -5.28 -12.82
CA ALA A 215 4.18 -5.75 -13.15
C ALA A 215 4.52 -5.58 -14.64
N ARG A 216 3.56 -5.85 -15.52
CA ARG A 216 3.75 -5.66 -16.98
C ARG A 216 4.03 -4.22 -17.38
N LYS A 217 3.61 -3.23 -16.59
CA LYS A 217 3.91 -1.82 -16.85
C LYS A 217 5.38 -1.47 -16.62
N TYR A 218 6.05 -2.23 -15.74
CA TYR A 218 7.45 -2.03 -15.35
C TYR A 218 8.39 -3.11 -15.90
N ARG A 219 7.95 -3.93 -16.86
CA ARG A 219 8.67 -5.13 -17.35
C ARG A 219 10.15 -4.92 -17.67
N ALA A 220 10.58 -3.71 -17.99
CA ALA A 220 11.99 -3.41 -18.27
C ALA A 220 12.87 -3.41 -17.00
N VAL A 221 12.28 -3.15 -15.82
CA VAL A 221 12.98 -2.97 -14.54
C VAL A 221 12.35 -3.79 -13.41
N ALA A 222 11.30 -4.59 -13.70
CA ALA A 222 10.52 -5.29 -12.69
C ALA A 222 10.98 -6.73 -12.47
N THR A 223 11.10 -7.10 -11.20
CA THR A 223 11.02 -8.49 -10.73
C THR A 223 9.63 -8.72 -10.15
N TYR A 224 8.94 -9.78 -10.57
CA TYR A 224 7.61 -10.14 -10.08
C TYR A 224 7.63 -11.50 -9.39
N ARG A 225 7.01 -11.61 -8.22
CA ARG A 225 6.88 -12.85 -7.45
C ARG A 225 5.48 -13.00 -6.87
N GLU A 226 4.92 -14.21 -6.94
CA GLU A 226 3.72 -14.62 -6.20
C GLU A 226 4.13 -15.53 -5.05
N PHE A 227 3.52 -15.29 -3.89
CA PHE A 227 3.68 -16.13 -2.71
C PHE A 227 2.41 -16.95 -2.52
N ALA A 228 2.55 -18.27 -2.59
CA ALA A 228 1.44 -19.20 -2.43
C ALA A 228 0.95 -19.19 -0.97
N GLY A 229 -0.38 -19.26 -0.79
CA GLY A 229 -0.98 -19.29 0.54
C GLY A 229 -0.89 -17.96 1.32
N HIS A 230 -0.59 -16.85 0.63
CA HIS A 230 -0.59 -15.51 1.21
C HIS A 230 -1.77 -14.67 0.69
N ALA A 231 -2.34 -13.85 1.59
CA ALA A 231 -3.45 -12.95 1.29
C ALA A 231 -2.97 -11.50 1.07
N HIS A 232 -3.80 -10.53 1.46
CA HIS A 232 -3.48 -9.11 1.32
C HIS A 232 -2.56 -8.59 2.42
N TRP A 233 -2.62 -9.17 3.63
CA TRP A 233 -1.89 -8.70 4.81
C TRP A 233 -0.44 -9.23 4.85
N LEU A 234 0.28 -9.14 3.73
CA LEU A 234 1.65 -9.65 3.52
C LEU A 234 2.66 -9.19 4.59
N VAL A 235 2.37 -8.11 5.28
CA VAL A 235 3.27 -7.47 6.26
C VAL A 235 3.13 -8.04 7.68
N GLY A 236 2.13 -8.92 7.91
CA GLY A 236 1.87 -9.40 9.28
C GLY A 236 0.98 -10.64 9.39
N GLU A 237 0.62 -11.29 8.27
CA GLU A 237 0.00 -12.62 8.31
C GLU A 237 1.07 -13.71 8.51
N PRO A 238 0.71 -14.93 8.94
CA PRO A 238 1.68 -16.02 9.12
C PRO A 238 2.53 -16.24 7.86
N GLY A 239 3.84 -16.35 8.03
CA GLY A 239 4.79 -16.52 6.92
C GLY A 239 5.32 -15.19 6.35
N TRP A 240 4.97 -14.04 6.92
CA TRP A 240 5.49 -12.73 6.50
C TRP A 240 7.03 -12.66 6.48
N GLU A 241 7.70 -13.48 7.32
CA GLU A 241 9.15 -13.58 7.40
C GLU A 241 9.78 -14.07 6.09
N GLU A 242 9.12 -14.99 5.37
CA GLU A 242 9.57 -15.47 4.07
C GLU A 242 9.56 -14.33 3.04
N ILE A 243 8.52 -13.51 3.06
CA ILE A 243 8.40 -12.35 2.18
C ILE A 243 9.50 -11.33 2.50
N ALA A 244 9.70 -11.02 3.78
CA ALA A 244 10.75 -10.10 4.22
C ALA A 244 12.16 -10.59 3.85
N ALA A 245 12.44 -11.90 4.00
CA ALA A 245 13.71 -12.51 3.61
C ALA A 245 13.92 -12.46 2.08
N TYR A 246 12.87 -12.69 1.30
CA TYR A 246 12.94 -12.56 -0.16
C TYR A 246 13.25 -11.11 -0.58
N VAL A 247 12.61 -10.13 0.06
CA VAL A 247 12.89 -8.71 -0.17
C VAL A 247 14.35 -8.38 0.17
N ASP A 248 14.89 -8.84 1.33
CA ASP A 248 16.29 -8.60 1.70
C ASP A 248 17.26 -9.22 0.68
N THR A 249 16.99 -10.44 0.24
CA THR A 249 17.78 -11.12 -0.81
C THR A 249 17.80 -10.32 -2.10
N TRP A 250 16.62 -9.85 -2.55
CA TRP A 250 16.50 -9.04 -3.76
C TRP A 250 17.23 -7.70 -3.62
N LEU A 251 17.09 -7.00 -2.49
CA LEU A 251 17.82 -5.76 -2.22
C LEU A 251 19.33 -6.00 -2.20
N GLY A 252 19.79 -7.14 -1.70
CA GLY A 252 21.20 -7.54 -1.73
C GLY A 252 21.74 -7.74 -3.15
N SER A 253 20.91 -8.15 -4.10
CA SER A 253 21.30 -8.36 -5.50
C SER A 253 21.39 -7.09 -6.34
N LEU A 254 20.98 -5.95 -5.81
CA LEU A 254 21.07 -4.64 -6.48
C LEU A 254 22.42 -3.93 -6.25
N ARG A 255 23.31 -4.52 -5.45
CA ARG A 255 24.60 -3.91 -5.04
C ARG A 255 25.78 -4.43 -5.81
#